data_e7e6563d78d094d7ee22738dd6e50f53
#
_entry.id   e7e6563d78d094d7ee22738dd6e50f53
#
_cell.length_a   1.000
_cell.length_b   1.000
_cell.length_c   1.000
_cell.angle_alpha   90.00
_cell.angle_beta   90.00
_cell.angle_gamma   90.00
#
_symmetry.space_group_name_H-M   'P 1'
#
loop_
_entity.id
_entity.type
_entity.pdbx_description
1 polymer ?
#
loop_
_entity_poly.entity_id
_entity_poly.type
_entity_poly.pdbx_seq_one_letter_code
_entity_poly.pdbx_strand_id
1 'polypeptide(L)'
;MLSSIPHGGGTSAEIEARRGISKEAARLIKAQTSWRRLDLLLAGNIKPGDVYATFTWDNAHYPKDRRDALRQWSLFRRKLTAKRRRCGKDLIAFWSLQRGDLGNRWHIHCVCNCGGETYEELEKLWGRGTVKPYPVERDKDGGFYTSIARYMARFRPEKLGQRAWSYTRNVRRPEKDSFFVDDNATLSVPEGCIILDRAERKTSFGEYQFIKYEIPNF
;
A
#
# COMPACT_ATOMS: atom_id res chain seq x y z
N MET A 1 -1.67 -18.38 -0.64
CA MET A 1 -2.81 -17.97 -1.51
C MET A 1 -3.04 -19.07 -2.50
N LEU A 2 -4.19 -19.71 -2.46
CA LEU A 2 -4.58 -20.76 -3.40
C LEU A 2 -5.67 -20.22 -4.33
N SER A 3 -5.61 -20.53 -5.62
CA SER A 3 -6.66 -20.19 -6.58
C SER A 3 -6.81 -21.30 -7.61
N SER A 4 -8.03 -21.71 -7.90
CA SER A 4 -8.38 -22.63 -8.98
C SER A 4 -9.22 -21.91 -10.04
N ILE A 5 -9.03 -22.25 -11.30
CA ILE A 5 -9.81 -21.72 -12.44
C ILE A 5 -10.45 -22.89 -13.13
N PRO A 6 -11.80 -23.02 -13.13
CA PRO A 6 -12.47 -24.09 -13.85
C PRO A 6 -12.35 -23.91 -15.36
N HIS A 7 -12.01 -24.99 -16.07
CA HIS A 7 -12.02 -25.05 -17.53
C HIS A 7 -13.46 -25.37 -17.98
N GLY A 8 -14.11 -24.45 -18.71
CA GLY A 8 -15.45 -24.68 -19.22
C GLY A 8 -15.70 -23.96 -20.55
N GLY A 9 -16.17 -24.71 -21.55
CA GLY A 9 -16.70 -24.15 -22.79
C GLY A 9 -18.06 -23.49 -22.54
N GLY A 10 -18.43 -22.48 -23.33
CA GLY A 10 -19.74 -21.79 -23.30
C GLY A 10 -20.04 -21.09 -24.62
N THR A 11 -21.26 -20.61 -24.82
CA THR A 11 -21.65 -19.78 -25.95
C THR A 11 -20.87 -18.45 -25.95
N SER A 12 -20.78 -17.79 -27.12
CA SER A 12 -20.07 -16.52 -27.26
C SER A 12 -20.58 -15.45 -26.27
N ALA A 13 -21.90 -15.40 -26.02
CA ALA A 13 -22.51 -14.49 -25.05
C ALA A 13 -22.14 -14.82 -23.59
N GLU A 14 -22.09 -16.10 -23.24
CA GLU A 14 -21.64 -16.55 -21.91
C GLU A 14 -20.15 -16.27 -21.68
N ILE A 15 -19.33 -16.43 -22.72
CA ILE A 15 -17.90 -16.10 -22.66
C ILE A 15 -17.72 -14.59 -22.47
N GLU A 16 -18.53 -13.76 -23.12
CA GLU A 16 -18.46 -12.30 -22.99
C GLU A 16 -18.98 -11.81 -21.64
N ALA A 17 -20.09 -12.38 -21.14
CA ALA A 17 -20.58 -12.15 -19.78
C ALA A 17 -19.54 -12.58 -18.72
N ARG A 18 -18.92 -13.74 -18.86
CA ARG A 18 -17.82 -14.22 -18.01
C ARG A 18 -16.61 -13.30 -18.04
N ARG A 19 -16.24 -12.74 -19.22
CA ARG A 19 -15.16 -11.75 -19.36
C ARG A 19 -15.48 -10.45 -18.62
N GLY A 20 -16.71 -9.98 -18.61
CA GLY A 20 -17.17 -8.80 -17.85
C GLY A 20 -17.04 -9.01 -16.35
N ILE A 21 -17.57 -10.10 -15.84
CA ILE A 21 -17.51 -10.50 -14.43
C ILE A 21 -16.06 -10.79 -14.02
N SER A 22 -15.27 -11.45 -14.87
CA SER A 22 -13.84 -11.71 -14.59
C SER A 22 -13.00 -10.43 -14.51
N LYS A 23 -13.32 -9.40 -15.30
CA LYS A 23 -12.65 -8.09 -15.23
C LYS A 23 -12.94 -7.38 -13.90
N GLU A 24 -14.18 -7.43 -13.43
CA GLU A 24 -14.57 -6.82 -12.15
C GLU A 24 -14.02 -7.59 -10.97
N ALA A 25 -14.12 -8.92 -10.97
CA ALA A 25 -13.48 -9.78 -9.98
C ALA A 25 -11.97 -9.59 -9.95
N ALA A 26 -11.31 -9.51 -11.11
CA ALA A 26 -9.88 -9.21 -11.20
C ALA A 26 -9.52 -7.82 -10.65
N ARG A 27 -10.38 -6.80 -10.83
CA ARG A 27 -10.21 -5.47 -10.24
C ARG A 27 -10.32 -5.51 -8.72
N LEU A 28 -11.29 -6.23 -8.17
CA LEU A 28 -11.47 -6.39 -6.72
C LEU A 28 -10.30 -7.14 -6.08
N ILE A 29 -9.89 -8.25 -6.69
CA ILE A 29 -8.71 -9.02 -6.26
C ILE A 29 -7.46 -8.14 -6.30
N LYS A 30 -7.27 -7.37 -7.38
CA LYS A 30 -6.12 -6.47 -7.53
C LYS A 30 -6.13 -5.36 -6.47
N ALA A 31 -7.29 -4.80 -6.14
CA ALA A 31 -7.41 -3.80 -5.08
C ALA A 31 -7.07 -4.39 -3.70
N GLN A 32 -7.61 -5.59 -3.38
CA GLN A 32 -7.30 -6.30 -2.14
C GLN A 32 -5.83 -6.70 -2.05
N THR A 33 -5.26 -7.22 -3.12
CA THR A 33 -3.85 -7.58 -3.18
C THR A 33 -2.95 -6.35 -3.03
N SER A 34 -3.40 -5.19 -3.51
CA SER A 34 -2.64 -3.93 -3.45
C SER A 34 -2.40 -3.46 -2.00
N TRP A 35 -3.46 -3.36 -1.18
CA TRP A 35 -3.30 -2.93 0.21
C TRP A 35 -2.64 -4.00 1.09
N ARG A 36 -2.92 -5.29 0.86
CA ARG A 36 -2.24 -6.40 1.57
C ARG A 36 -0.74 -6.40 1.31
N ARG A 37 -0.35 -6.15 0.06
CA ARG A 37 1.07 -5.99 -0.28
C ARG A 37 1.70 -4.79 0.41
N LEU A 38 1.00 -3.65 0.47
CA LEU A 38 1.49 -2.47 1.16
C LEU A 38 1.65 -2.74 2.66
N ASP A 39 0.68 -3.39 3.29
CA ASP A 39 0.72 -3.75 4.70
C ASP A 39 1.93 -4.63 5.04
N LEU A 40 2.22 -5.66 4.25
CA LEU A 40 3.42 -6.49 4.42
C LEU A 40 4.72 -5.69 4.24
N LEU A 41 4.76 -4.78 3.27
CA LEU A 41 5.92 -3.93 3.05
C LEU A 41 6.12 -2.95 4.21
N LEU A 42 5.04 -2.37 4.74
CA LEU A 42 5.10 -1.52 5.93
C LEU A 42 5.61 -2.33 7.14
N ALA A 43 5.06 -3.52 7.39
CA ALA A 43 5.46 -4.37 8.49
C ALA A 43 6.97 -4.71 8.50
N GLY A 44 7.57 -4.93 7.33
CA GLY A 44 8.99 -5.25 7.20
C GLY A 44 9.94 -4.04 7.20
N ASN A 45 9.43 -2.80 7.21
CA ASN A 45 10.27 -1.60 7.03
C ASN A 45 9.95 -0.45 7.98
N ILE A 46 8.79 -0.45 8.61
CA ILE A 46 8.27 0.60 9.48
C ILE A 46 8.06 0.05 10.87
N LYS A 47 8.33 0.84 11.87
CA LYS A 47 8.15 0.49 13.28
C LYS A 47 7.27 1.53 13.99
N PRO A 48 6.66 1.18 15.13
CA PRO A 48 5.99 2.16 15.99
C PRO A 48 6.89 3.35 16.29
N GLY A 49 6.32 4.55 16.23
CA GLY A 49 7.07 5.82 16.40
C GLY A 49 7.68 6.38 15.10
N ASP A 50 7.67 5.63 13.99
CA ASP A 50 7.95 6.18 12.68
C ASP A 50 6.86 7.19 12.27
N VAL A 51 7.05 7.91 11.17
CA VAL A 51 6.21 9.05 10.82
C VAL A 51 5.18 8.70 9.75
N TYR A 52 3.90 8.91 10.07
CA TYR A 52 2.84 9.05 9.07
C TYR A 52 2.53 10.53 8.90
N ALA A 53 2.61 11.08 7.69
CA ALA A 53 2.38 12.49 7.44
C ALA A 53 1.51 12.75 6.23
N THR A 54 0.66 13.78 6.32
CA THR A 54 -0.08 14.33 5.20
C THR A 54 0.54 15.66 4.77
N PHE A 55 0.96 15.71 3.51
CA PHE A 55 1.52 16.90 2.86
C PHE A 55 0.45 17.55 1.98
N THR A 56 0.18 18.82 2.20
CA THR A 56 -0.75 19.62 1.40
C THR A 56 0.00 20.74 0.68
N TRP A 57 -0.64 21.33 -0.33
CA TRP A 57 -0.13 22.51 -1.02
C TRP A 57 -0.94 23.75 -0.64
N ASP A 58 -0.26 24.86 -0.42
CA ASP A 58 -0.88 26.17 -0.41
C ASP A 58 -1.29 26.61 -1.84
N ASN A 59 -1.97 27.73 -1.95
CA ASN A 59 -2.46 28.20 -3.26
C ASN A 59 -1.31 28.65 -4.19
N ALA A 60 -0.22 29.19 -3.63
CA ALA A 60 0.92 29.67 -4.41
C ALA A 60 1.71 28.52 -5.07
N HIS A 61 1.73 27.36 -4.44
CA HIS A 61 2.48 26.19 -4.91
C HIS A 61 1.58 25.06 -5.42
N TYR A 62 0.27 25.31 -5.58
CA TYR A 62 -0.66 24.27 -5.95
C TYR A 62 -0.32 23.65 -7.31
N PRO A 63 -0.17 22.32 -7.42
CA PRO A 63 0.26 21.67 -8.64
C PRO A 63 -0.79 21.78 -9.75
N LYS A 64 -0.33 22.02 -10.96
CA LYS A 64 -1.19 22.14 -12.14
C LYS A 64 -1.90 20.84 -12.47
N ASP A 65 -1.20 19.73 -12.28
CA ASP A 65 -1.71 18.40 -12.58
C ASP A 65 -1.01 17.32 -11.69
N ARG A 66 -1.39 16.06 -11.88
CA ARG A 66 -0.78 14.91 -11.20
C ARG A 66 0.72 14.80 -11.41
N ARG A 67 1.21 15.08 -12.62
CA ARG A 67 2.63 14.99 -12.98
C ARG A 67 3.44 16.04 -12.24
N ASP A 68 2.93 17.26 -12.17
CA ASP A 68 3.56 18.34 -11.41
C ASP A 68 3.57 18.04 -9.91
N ALA A 69 2.47 17.54 -9.33
CA ALA A 69 2.42 17.11 -7.94
C ALA A 69 3.51 16.07 -7.62
N LEU A 70 3.65 15.04 -8.45
CA LEU A 70 4.68 14.01 -8.28
C LEU A 70 6.10 14.54 -8.50
N ARG A 71 6.30 15.52 -9.39
CA ARG A 71 7.58 16.20 -9.58
C ARG A 71 7.97 16.97 -8.33
N GLN A 72 7.07 17.77 -7.76
CA GLN A 72 7.29 18.52 -6.54
C GLN A 72 7.58 17.60 -5.36
N TRP A 73 6.84 16.51 -5.22
CA TRP A 73 7.08 15.46 -4.23
C TRP A 73 8.46 14.81 -4.38
N SER A 74 8.87 14.53 -5.62
CA SER A 74 10.19 13.96 -5.89
C SER A 74 11.33 14.91 -5.49
N LEU A 75 11.16 16.22 -5.67
CA LEU A 75 12.12 17.23 -5.22
C LEU A 75 12.24 17.24 -3.69
N PHE A 76 11.13 17.23 -2.97
CA PHE A 76 11.12 17.13 -1.50
C PHE A 76 11.84 15.87 -1.03
N ARG A 77 11.47 14.70 -1.56
CA ARG A 77 12.12 13.43 -1.16
C ARG A 77 13.64 13.46 -1.38
N ARG A 78 14.10 14.04 -2.49
CA ARG A 78 15.54 14.20 -2.74
C ARG A 78 16.22 15.07 -1.69
N LYS A 79 15.61 16.20 -1.32
CA LYS A 79 16.11 17.08 -0.25
C LYS A 79 16.17 16.34 1.10
N LEU A 80 15.11 15.64 1.46
CA LEU A 80 15.04 14.86 2.71
C LEU A 80 16.08 13.73 2.73
N THR A 81 16.23 12.99 1.61
CA THR A 81 17.25 11.96 1.48
C THR A 81 18.65 12.54 1.64
N ALA A 82 18.94 13.68 1.00
CA ALA A 82 20.25 14.34 1.11
C ALA A 82 20.53 14.82 2.55
N LYS A 83 19.52 15.38 3.24
CA LYS A 83 19.64 15.78 4.66
C LYS A 83 19.97 14.56 5.53
N ARG A 84 19.23 13.45 5.39
CA ARG A 84 19.41 12.24 6.19
C ARG A 84 20.77 11.57 5.96
N ARG A 85 21.21 11.49 4.71
CA ARG A 85 22.53 10.91 4.37
C ARG A 85 23.70 11.64 5.02
N ARG A 86 23.61 12.96 5.20
CA ARG A 86 24.64 13.73 5.95
C ARG A 86 24.72 13.29 7.42
N CYS A 87 23.65 12.72 7.96
CA CYS A 87 23.59 12.17 9.32
C CYS A 87 23.73 10.64 9.35
N GLY A 88 24.21 10.01 8.26
CA GLY A 88 24.38 8.56 8.16
C GLY A 88 23.07 7.76 8.16
N LYS A 89 21.93 8.39 7.81
CA LYS A 89 20.61 7.76 7.81
C LYS A 89 20.04 7.67 6.39
N ASP A 90 19.37 6.58 6.10
CA ASP A 90 18.62 6.43 4.86
C ASP A 90 17.12 6.78 5.03
N LEU A 91 16.52 7.28 3.96
CA LEU A 91 15.08 7.47 3.89
C LEU A 91 14.42 6.21 3.35
N ILE A 92 13.59 5.56 4.18
CA ILE A 92 12.61 4.55 3.76
C ILE A 92 11.25 5.23 3.79
N ALA A 93 10.57 5.30 2.65
CA ALA A 93 9.29 5.98 2.55
C ALA A 93 8.32 5.28 1.59
N PHE A 94 7.04 5.31 1.97
CA PHE A 94 5.89 4.90 1.18
C PHE A 94 4.97 6.09 1.02
N TRP A 95 4.38 6.30 -0.15
CA TRP A 95 3.48 7.44 -0.36
C TRP A 95 2.37 7.13 -1.35
N SER A 96 1.26 7.83 -1.20
CA SER A 96 0.16 7.88 -2.15
C SER A 96 -0.21 9.34 -2.43
N LEU A 97 -0.45 9.66 -3.69
CA LEU A 97 -0.98 10.96 -4.10
C LEU A 97 -2.48 10.82 -4.30
N GLN A 98 -3.26 11.58 -3.57
CA GLN A 98 -4.72 11.53 -3.57
C GLN A 98 -5.33 12.91 -3.79
N ARG A 99 -6.61 12.92 -4.15
CA ARG A 99 -7.46 14.13 -4.09
C ARG A 99 -8.38 14.01 -2.89
N GLY A 100 -8.53 15.08 -2.13
CA GLY A 100 -9.42 15.12 -0.98
C GLY A 100 -10.89 15.05 -1.38
N ASP A 101 -11.69 14.36 -0.56
CA ASP A 101 -13.13 14.22 -0.77
C ASP A 101 -13.84 15.59 -0.64
N LEU A 102 -13.34 16.47 0.25
CA LEU A 102 -13.77 17.85 0.43
C LEU A 102 -12.82 18.80 -0.32
N GLY A 103 -13.31 19.44 -1.38
CA GLY A 103 -12.54 20.42 -2.14
C GLY A 103 -11.60 19.89 -3.20
N ASN A 104 -11.56 18.57 -3.45
CA ASN A 104 -10.85 17.92 -4.55
C ASN A 104 -9.36 18.36 -4.72
N ARG A 105 -8.70 18.78 -3.63
CA ARG A 105 -7.31 19.25 -3.64
C ARG A 105 -6.33 18.08 -3.54
N TRP A 106 -5.21 18.21 -4.25
CA TRP A 106 -4.12 17.24 -4.15
C TRP A 106 -3.49 17.25 -2.75
N HIS A 107 -3.18 16.07 -2.24
CA HIS A 107 -2.37 15.87 -1.04
C HIS A 107 -1.62 14.54 -1.12
N ILE A 108 -0.53 14.44 -0.37
CA ILE A 108 0.26 13.22 -0.28
C ILE A 108 0.16 12.66 1.13
N HIS A 109 -0.20 11.39 1.22
CA HIS A 109 0.01 10.60 2.42
C HIS A 109 1.34 9.88 2.31
N CYS A 110 2.18 10.01 3.33
CA CYS A 110 3.49 9.41 3.39
C CYS A 110 3.68 8.70 4.73
N VAL A 111 4.18 7.46 4.67
CA VAL A 111 4.75 6.76 5.83
C VAL A 111 6.24 6.68 5.61
N CYS A 112 7.04 7.10 6.57
CA CYS A 112 8.50 6.98 6.47
C CYS A 112 9.12 6.68 7.83
N ASN A 113 10.30 6.05 7.81
CA ASN A 113 11.10 5.86 9.00
C ASN A 113 11.45 7.19 9.66
N CYS A 114 11.56 7.21 10.99
CA CYS A 114 11.99 8.40 11.72
C CYS A 114 13.47 8.72 11.44
N GLY A 115 13.73 9.93 10.98
CA GLY A 115 15.09 10.41 10.71
C GLY A 115 15.65 11.33 11.83
N GLY A 116 14.77 11.72 12.77
CA GLY A 116 15.09 12.69 13.83
C GLY A 116 14.77 14.13 13.45
N GLU A 117 14.12 14.36 12.30
CA GLU A 117 13.61 15.68 11.95
C GLU A 117 12.45 16.08 12.85
N THR A 118 12.40 17.35 13.26
CA THR A 118 11.21 17.93 13.89
C THR A 118 10.12 18.20 12.84
N TYR A 119 8.92 18.48 13.32
CA TYR A 119 7.78 18.81 12.43
C TYR A 119 8.04 20.09 11.66
N GLU A 120 8.58 21.10 12.34
CA GLU A 120 8.94 22.38 11.75
C GLU A 120 10.02 22.22 10.68
N GLU A 121 10.98 21.33 10.91
CA GLU A 121 12.01 21.02 9.91
C GLU A 121 11.43 20.33 8.67
N LEU A 122 10.48 19.41 8.84
CA LEU A 122 9.81 18.75 7.72
C LEU A 122 8.96 19.76 6.94
N GLU A 123 8.22 20.64 7.62
CA GLU A 123 7.40 21.67 6.98
C GLU A 123 8.27 22.72 6.25
N LYS A 124 9.34 23.18 6.88
CA LYS A 124 10.32 24.08 6.24
C LYS A 124 10.97 23.44 5.02
N LEU A 125 11.29 22.15 5.10
CA LEU A 125 11.90 21.43 3.98
C LEU A 125 10.88 21.24 2.83
N TRP A 126 9.60 21.01 3.19
CA TRP A 126 8.50 20.93 2.23
C TRP A 126 8.32 22.28 1.53
N GLY A 127 8.11 23.36 2.27
CA GLY A 127 8.07 24.74 1.81
C GLY A 127 7.02 25.02 0.75
N ARG A 128 5.88 24.27 0.75
CA ARG A 128 4.83 24.38 -0.28
C ARG A 128 3.42 24.31 0.29
N GLY A 129 3.30 24.40 1.60
CA GLY A 129 2.06 24.28 2.35
C GLY A 129 2.31 23.56 3.66
N THR A 130 1.31 22.91 4.22
CA THR A 130 1.38 22.32 5.56
C THR A 130 1.77 20.85 5.53
N VAL A 131 2.42 20.42 6.61
CA VAL A 131 2.71 19.02 6.91
C VAL A 131 2.03 18.67 8.22
N LYS A 132 1.19 17.63 8.22
CA LYS A 132 0.53 17.11 9.43
C LYS A 132 1.09 15.73 9.73
N PRO A 133 2.11 15.63 10.60
CA PRO A 133 2.70 14.36 10.96
C PRO A 133 2.05 13.77 12.21
N TYR A 134 2.06 12.45 12.29
CA TYR A 134 1.61 11.64 13.41
C TYR A 134 2.60 10.48 13.61
N PRO A 135 2.81 10.02 14.83
CA PRO A 135 3.54 8.78 15.04
C PRO A 135 2.76 7.61 14.42
N VAL A 136 3.48 6.71 13.79
CA VAL A 136 2.90 5.46 13.31
C VAL A 136 2.68 4.53 14.50
N GLU A 137 1.49 3.94 14.58
CA GLU A 137 1.14 2.93 15.56
C GLU A 137 0.67 1.67 14.83
N ARG A 138 0.87 0.50 15.45
CA ARG A 138 0.24 -0.74 14.97
C ARG A 138 -1.26 -0.69 15.19
N ASP A 139 -2.02 -1.39 14.35
CA ASP A 139 -3.46 -1.54 14.54
C ASP A 139 -3.75 -2.25 15.87
N LYS A 140 -4.83 -1.83 16.57
CA LYS A 140 -5.17 -2.29 17.93
C LYS A 140 -5.51 -3.77 18.03
N ASP A 141 -5.95 -4.38 16.94
CA ASP A 141 -6.29 -5.79 16.79
C ASP A 141 -5.08 -6.71 16.53
N GLY A 142 -3.87 -6.25 16.87
CA GLY A 142 -2.64 -7.02 16.71
C GLY A 142 -2.15 -7.09 15.26
N GLY A 143 -2.85 -6.45 14.35
CA GLY A 143 -2.46 -6.29 12.95
C GLY A 143 -1.18 -5.47 12.79
N PHE A 144 -0.62 -5.47 11.57
CA PHE A 144 0.53 -4.59 11.31
C PHE A 144 0.09 -3.14 11.13
N TYR A 145 -0.09 -2.70 9.88
CA TYR A 145 -0.49 -1.34 9.53
C TYR A 145 -1.62 -1.36 8.51
N THR A 146 -2.55 -2.30 8.69
CA THR A 146 -3.65 -2.60 7.75
C THR A 146 -4.52 -1.38 7.49
N SER A 147 -4.83 -0.61 8.54
CA SER A 147 -5.64 0.62 8.44
C SER A 147 -4.97 1.67 7.55
N ILE A 148 -3.67 1.91 7.77
CA ILE A 148 -2.87 2.83 6.96
C ILE A 148 -2.75 2.31 5.53
N ALA A 149 -2.49 1.01 5.35
CA ALA A 149 -2.34 0.40 4.04
C ALA A 149 -3.63 0.47 3.21
N ARG A 150 -4.78 0.18 3.82
CA ARG A 150 -6.10 0.30 3.18
C ARG A 150 -6.38 1.76 2.78
N TYR A 151 -6.11 2.69 3.68
CA TYR A 151 -6.30 4.10 3.43
C TYR A 151 -5.42 4.61 2.28
N MET A 152 -4.14 4.29 2.26
CA MET A 152 -3.22 4.70 1.20
C MET A 152 -3.51 4.03 -0.15
N ALA A 153 -4.00 2.79 -0.14
CA ALA A 153 -4.31 2.03 -1.36
C ALA A 153 -5.75 2.24 -1.87
N ARG A 154 -6.62 2.96 -1.13
CA ARG A 154 -8.03 3.17 -1.52
C ARG A 154 -8.19 3.98 -2.80
N PHE A 155 -7.21 4.85 -3.09
CA PHE A 155 -7.26 5.70 -4.27
C PHE A 155 -7.11 4.86 -5.55
N ARG A 156 -8.09 4.95 -6.44
CA ARG A 156 -8.03 4.30 -7.75
C ARG A 156 -7.37 5.25 -8.75
N PRO A 157 -6.28 4.82 -9.40
CA PRO A 157 -5.68 5.63 -10.45
C PRO A 157 -6.67 5.86 -11.60
N GLU A 158 -6.74 7.09 -12.07
CA GLU A 158 -7.64 7.48 -13.17
C GLU A 158 -7.25 6.85 -14.52
N LYS A 159 -5.97 6.52 -14.69
CA LYS A 159 -5.41 5.97 -15.94
C LYS A 159 -4.77 4.60 -15.72
N LEU A 160 -4.87 3.76 -16.74
CA LEU A 160 -4.19 2.46 -16.79
C LEU A 160 -2.66 2.67 -16.61
N GLY A 161 -2.03 1.82 -15.78
CA GLY A 161 -0.59 1.91 -15.50
C GLY A 161 -0.19 2.86 -14.36
N GLN A 162 -1.08 3.72 -13.87
CA GLN A 162 -0.80 4.53 -12.69
C GLN A 162 -0.81 3.66 -11.41
N ARG A 163 0.11 3.97 -10.49
CA ARG A 163 0.17 3.31 -9.19
C ARG A 163 -0.65 4.08 -8.16
N ALA A 164 -1.40 3.37 -7.32
CA ALA A 164 -2.11 3.96 -6.19
C ALA A 164 -1.12 4.47 -5.13
N TRP A 165 -0.02 3.76 -4.92
CA TRP A 165 1.04 4.09 -3.99
C TRP A 165 2.41 3.72 -4.56
N SER A 166 3.46 4.26 -3.96
CA SER A 166 4.85 4.05 -4.37
C SER A 166 5.76 4.04 -3.13
N TYR A 167 7.02 3.65 -3.30
CA TYR A 167 8.00 3.56 -2.21
C TYR A 167 9.43 3.81 -2.70
N THR A 168 10.36 4.02 -1.78
CA THR A 168 11.80 4.20 -2.05
C THR A 168 12.44 2.88 -2.47
N ARG A 169 13.55 2.93 -3.23
CA ARG A 169 14.18 1.73 -3.80
C ARG A 169 14.80 0.79 -2.77
N ASN A 170 15.19 1.32 -1.62
CA ASN A 170 15.83 0.62 -0.51
C ASN A 170 14.85 -0.05 0.45
N VAL A 171 13.57 -0.13 0.11
CA VAL A 171 12.57 -0.90 0.87
C VAL A 171 12.90 -2.39 0.81
N ARG A 172 13.01 -3.02 1.98
CA ARG A 172 13.14 -4.47 2.12
C ARG A 172 11.85 -5.12 1.61
N ARG A 173 11.99 -6.04 0.68
CA ARG A 173 10.85 -6.76 0.09
C ARG A 173 10.63 -8.08 0.79
N PRO A 174 9.37 -8.53 0.98
CA PRO A 174 9.09 -9.86 1.46
C PRO A 174 9.58 -10.89 0.43
N GLU A 175 10.05 -12.00 0.92
CA GLU A 175 10.32 -13.17 0.09
C GLU A 175 9.01 -13.70 -0.50
N LYS A 176 9.08 -14.29 -1.66
CA LYS A 176 7.94 -14.87 -2.36
C LYS A 176 8.34 -16.25 -2.85
N ASP A 177 7.45 -17.17 -2.60
CA ASP A 177 7.49 -18.48 -3.20
C ASP A 177 6.15 -18.83 -3.85
N SER A 178 6.13 -19.73 -4.83
CA SER A 178 4.95 -20.18 -5.55
C SER A 178 5.11 -21.63 -5.89
N PHE A 179 4.15 -22.45 -5.55
CA PHE A 179 4.12 -23.87 -5.88
C PHE A 179 2.71 -24.30 -6.22
N PHE A 180 2.59 -25.39 -6.96
CA PHE A 180 1.30 -26.00 -7.25
C PHE A 180 0.89 -26.89 -6.09
N VAL A 181 -0.39 -26.93 -5.81
CA VAL A 181 -1.01 -27.78 -4.78
C VAL A 181 -2.20 -28.51 -5.38
N ASP A 182 -2.63 -29.59 -4.76
CA ASP A 182 -3.84 -30.32 -5.15
C ASP A 182 -5.11 -29.48 -4.98
N ASP A 183 -6.13 -29.77 -5.76
CA ASP A 183 -7.39 -29.03 -5.79
C ASP A 183 -8.11 -28.98 -4.42
N ASN A 184 -7.86 -29.93 -3.55
CA ASN A 184 -8.43 -30.03 -2.21
C ASN A 184 -7.52 -29.46 -1.11
N ALA A 185 -6.40 -28.84 -1.48
CA ALA A 185 -5.47 -28.29 -0.49
C ALA A 185 -6.09 -27.12 0.28
N THR A 186 -5.93 -27.13 1.59
CA THR A 186 -6.34 -26.02 2.47
C THR A 186 -5.12 -25.32 3.05
N LEU A 187 -5.21 -23.99 3.19
CA LEU A 187 -4.16 -23.25 3.88
C LEU A 187 -4.17 -23.54 5.38
N SER A 188 -3.03 -23.93 5.91
CA SER A 188 -2.77 -24.04 7.35
C SER A 188 -1.68 -23.07 7.77
N VAL A 189 -1.59 -22.79 9.05
CA VAL A 189 -0.50 -22.02 9.66
C VAL A 189 0.33 -22.93 10.56
N PRO A 190 1.64 -22.64 10.72
CA PRO A 190 2.46 -23.35 11.68
C PRO A 190 1.91 -23.22 13.11
N GLU A 191 2.18 -24.21 13.95
CA GLU A 191 1.79 -24.19 15.35
C GLU A 191 2.43 -23.00 16.08
N GLY A 192 1.70 -22.38 17.00
CA GLY A 192 2.15 -21.22 17.77
C GLY A 192 2.06 -19.87 17.02
N CYS A 193 1.62 -19.85 15.77
CA CYS A 193 1.42 -18.61 15.04
C CYS A 193 0.15 -17.87 15.45
N ILE A 194 0.21 -16.53 15.41
CA ILE A 194 -0.94 -15.66 15.65
C ILE A 194 -1.58 -15.31 14.31
N ILE A 195 -2.83 -15.72 14.10
CA ILE A 195 -3.57 -15.39 12.87
C ILE A 195 -4.06 -13.93 12.98
N LEU A 196 -3.65 -13.09 12.01
CA LEU A 196 -3.97 -11.67 11.94
C LEU A 196 -5.10 -11.35 10.95
N ASP A 197 -5.24 -12.14 9.87
CA ASP A 197 -6.32 -11.97 8.88
C ASP A 197 -6.55 -13.30 8.15
N ARG A 198 -7.81 -13.60 7.88
CA ARG A 198 -8.22 -14.77 7.11
C ARG A 198 -9.34 -14.39 6.16
N ALA A 199 -9.26 -14.86 4.93
CA ALA A 199 -10.31 -14.70 3.95
C ALA A 199 -10.45 -15.95 3.09
N GLU A 200 -11.69 -16.34 2.84
CA GLU A 200 -12.06 -17.41 1.93
C GLU A 200 -13.17 -16.90 1.00
N ARG A 201 -13.06 -17.21 -0.26
CA ARG A 201 -14.09 -16.90 -1.25
C ARG A 201 -14.21 -18.01 -2.26
N LYS A 202 -15.44 -18.52 -2.41
CA LYS A 202 -15.85 -19.42 -3.48
C LYS A 202 -16.66 -18.65 -4.50
N THR A 203 -16.31 -18.79 -5.75
CA THR A 203 -17.02 -18.17 -6.88
C THR A 203 -17.19 -19.22 -7.98
N SER A 204 -18.05 -18.96 -8.95
CA SER A 204 -18.14 -19.79 -10.17
C SER A 204 -16.85 -19.83 -10.99
N PHE A 205 -15.86 -19.00 -10.66
CA PHE A 205 -14.56 -18.90 -11.34
C PHE A 205 -13.41 -19.53 -10.56
N GLY A 206 -13.67 -20.08 -9.38
CA GLY A 206 -12.68 -20.74 -8.53
C GLY A 206 -12.79 -20.35 -7.07
N GLU A 207 -11.88 -20.92 -6.30
CA GLU A 207 -11.74 -20.70 -4.86
C GLU A 207 -10.49 -19.89 -4.55
N TYR A 208 -10.59 -19.04 -3.55
CA TYR A 208 -9.50 -18.22 -3.06
C TYR A 208 -9.45 -18.32 -1.55
N GLN A 209 -8.28 -18.69 -1.03
CA GLN A 209 -7.99 -18.71 0.40
C GLN A 209 -6.81 -17.78 0.69
N PHE A 210 -6.87 -17.07 1.80
CA PHE A 210 -5.83 -16.19 2.28
C PHE A 210 -5.73 -16.28 3.80
N ILE A 211 -4.51 -16.44 4.33
CA ILE A 211 -4.22 -16.32 5.76
C ILE A 211 -3.01 -15.41 5.93
N LYS A 212 -3.12 -14.46 6.84
CA LYS A 212 -2.03 -13.62 7.34
C LYS A 212 -1.78 -13.99 8.78
N TYR A 213 -0.54 -14.27 9.12
CA TYR A 213 -0.16 -14.64 10.48
C TYR A 213 1.19 -14.03 10.86
N GLU A 214 1.44 -13.93 12.15
CA GLU A 214 2.71 -13.54 12.75
C GLU A 214 3.33 -14.76 13.42
N ILE A 215 4.63 -14.96 13.23
CA ILE A 215 5.42 -15.93 13.96
C ILE A 215 5.99 -15.18 15.17
N PRO A 216 5.60 -15.50 16.41
CA PRO A 216 6.19 -14.88 17.58
C PRO A 216 7.69 -15.14 17.61
N ASN A 217 8.48 -14.12 17.88
CA ASN A 217 9.90 -14.30 18.19
C ASN A 217 9.98 -14.88 19.60
N PHE A 218 10.43 -16.12 19.73
CA PHE A 218 10.78 -16.74 21.01
C PHE A 218 12.14 -16.28 21.46
#